data_f0fe3b69d0095bc9c952aaa3f93eddd0
#
_entry.id   f0fe3b69d0095bc9c952aaa3f93eddd0
#
_cell.length_a   1.000
_cell.length_b   1.000
_cell.length_c   1.000
_cell.angle_alpha   90.00
_cell.angle_beta   90.00
_cell.angle_gamma   90.00
#
_symmetry.space_group_name_H-M   'P 1'
#
loop_
_entity.id
_entity.type
_entity.pdbx_description
1 polymer ?
#
loop_
_entity_poly.entity_id
_entity_poly.type
_entity_poly.pdbx_seq_one_letter_code
_entity_poly.pdbx_strand_id
1 'polypeptide(L)'
;MGATGATGPTGPGAPETFAYIYNIGTVEDIPLDGLVPFSNNGLIVGGIAHEPGTPEILINETGIYEITFMVQGDRVNQFALFLNDDLIPGTIYSVGAANIQNTGRVIVSITAPAIISIRNHTSFSPITLETLIGGTQDQVNAAVLIRRIS
;
A
#
# COMPACT_ATOMS: atom_id res chain seq x y z
N MET A 1 -42.91 -35.22 -19.41
CA MET A 1 -41.56 -34.69 -19.23
C MET A 1 -41.63 -33.60 -18.14
N GLY A 2 -40.89 -33.75 -17.06
CA GLY A 2 -40.88 -32.77 -16.00
C GLY A 2 -40.03 -31.54 -16.35
N ALA A 3 -40.41 -30.38 -15.84
CA ALA A 3 -39.60 -29.16 -15.96
C ALA A 3 -38.31 -29.31 -15.10
N THR A 4 -37.22 -28.76 -15.60
CA THR A 4 -35.99 -28.68 -14.83
C THR A 4 -36.22 -27.70 -13.68
N GLY A 5 -35.83 -28.06 -12.48
CA GLY A 5 -35.92 -27.17 -11.31
C GLY A 5 -35.07 -25.92 -11.50
N ALA A 6 -35.48 -24.83 -10.85
CA ALA A 6 -34.71 -23.60 -10.85
C ALA A 6 -33.33 -23.83 -10.24
N THR A 7 -32.30 -23.18 -10.81
CA THR A 7 -30.97 -23.15 -10.21
C THR A 7 -31.08 -22.46 -8.84
N GLY A 8 -30.49 -23.07 -7.83
CA GLY A 8 -30.44 -22.46 -6.50
C GLY A 8 -29.72 -21.11 -6.50
N PRO A 9 -29.93 -20.27 -5.50
CA PRO A 9 -29.25 -18.99 -5.39
C PRO A 9 -27.73 -19.19 -5.36
N THR A 10 -27.02 -18.27 -5.96
CA THR A 10 -25.54 -18.22 -5.83
C THR A 10 -25.20 -18.05 -4.36
N GLY A 11 -24.30 -18.88 -3.85
CA GLY A 11 -23.82 -18.75 -2.48
C GLY A 11 -23.20 -17.36 -2.25
N PRO A 12 -23.10 -16.92 -0.99
CA PRO A 12 -22.43 -15.66 -0.69
C PRO A 12 -21.00 -15.76 -1.19
N GLY A 13 -20.50 -14.71 -1.88
CA GLY A 13 -19.11 -14.58 -2.27
C GLY A 13 -18.22 -14.54 -1.03
N ALA A 14 -16.90 -14.80 -1.19
CA ALA A 14 -15.95 -14.58 -0.11
C ALA A 14 -16.08 -13.12 0.36
N PRO A 15 -15.97 -12.85 1.68
CA PRO A 15 -15.98 -11.49 2.17
C PRO A 15 -14.91 -10.66 1.45
N GLU A 16 -15.29 -9.49 1.00
CA GLU A 16 -14.35 -8.58 0.38
C GLU A 16 -13.36 -8.06 1.42
N THR A 17 -12.10 -7.96 1.03
CA THR A 17 -11.03 -7.40 1.84
C THR A 17 -10.23 -6.44 0.98
N PHE A 18 -10.27 -5.17 1.35
CA PHE A 18 -9.53 -4.11 0.67
C PHE A 18 -9.30 -2.92 1.60
N ALA A 19 -8.33 -2.10 1.26
CA ALA A 19 -8.01 -0.89 1.99
C ALA A 19 -7.40 0.17 1.10
N TYR A 20 -7.70 1.42 1.40
CA TYR A 20 -6.98 2.59 0.91
C TYR A 20 -6.44 3.38 2.11
N ILE A 21 -5.13 3.51 2.17
CA ILE A 21 -4.40 4.11 3.29
C ILE A 21 -3.42 5.11 2.70
N TYR A 22 -3.35 6.32 3.25
CA TYR A 22 -2.55 7.37 2.64
C TYR A 22 -1.94 8.32 3.66
N ASN A 23 -0.99 9.13 3.19
CA ASN A 23 -0.35 10.15 3.98
C ASN A 23 -0.57 11.54 3.38
N ILE A 24 -0.98 12.46 4.24
CA ILE A 24 -1.02 13.90 4.00
C ILE A 24 -0.12 14.54 5.03
N GLY A 25 0.63 15.53 4.63
CA GLY A 25 1.56 16.21 5.52
C GLY A 25 3.00 15.82 5.26
N THR A 26 3.90 16.68 5.70
CA THR A 26 5.33 16.49 5.51
C THR A 26 5.84 15.32 6.35
N VAL A 27 6.66 14.47 5.76
CA VAL A 27 7.45 13.46 6.46
C VAL A 27 8.91 13.74 6.14
N GLU A 28 9.64 14.25 7.11
CA GLU A 28 11.02 14.65 6.92
C GLU A 28 11.99 13.48 7.03
N ASP A 29 12.99 13.49 6.16
CA ASP A 29 14.19 12.66 6.26
C ASP A 29 13.94 11.18 6.58
N ILE A 30 13.12 10.51 5.78
CA ILE A 30 12.96 9.06 5.87
C ILE A 30 14.32 8.44 5.52
N PRO A 31 15.00 7.81 6.49
CA PRO A 31 16.34 7.26 6.25
C PRO A 31 16.30 6.05 5.32
N LEU A 32 17.46 5.59 4.88
CA LEU A 32 17.58 4.32 4.16
C LEU A 32 17.02 3.19 5.03
N ASP A 33 16.21 2.34 4.43
CA ASP A 33 15.40 1.29 5.08
C ASP A 33 14.36 1.84 6.08
N GLY A 34 14.17 3.15 6.11
CA GLY A 34 13.14 3.80 6.91
C GLY A 34 11.74 3.54 6.35
N LEU A 35 10.80 3.43 7.27
CA LEU A 35 9.38 3.15 7.00
C LEU A 35 8.64 4.43 6.64
N VAL A 36 7.72 4.33 5.68
CA VAL A 36 6.80 5.41 5.32
C VAL A 36 5.58 5.36 6.22
N PRO A 37 5.34 6.39 7.06
CA PRO A 37 4.13 6.45 7.87
C PRO A 37 2.93 6.90 7.04
N PHE A 38 1.73 6.51 7.49
CA PHE A 38 0.48 6.92 6.86
C PHE A 38 -0.40 7.62 7.89
N SER A 39 -0.73 8.87 7.63
CA SER A 39 -1.52 9.71 8.55
C SER A 39 -3.00 9.40 8.57
N ASN A 40 -3.53 8.79 7.50
CA ASN A 40 -4.96 8.66 7.28
C ASN A 40 -5.36 7.28 6.78
N ASN A 41 -6.52 6.84 7.25
CA ASN A 41 -7.24 5.72 6.65
C ASN A 41 -8.35 6.25 5.75
N GLY A 42 -8.39 5.78 4.52
CA GLY A 42 -9.59 5.82 3.70
C GLY A 42 -10.50 4.65 4.07
N LEU A 43 -11.15 4.07 3.08
CA LEU A 43 -12.01 2.91 3.32
C LEU A 43 -11.18 1.66 3.60
N ILE A 44 -11.50 0.98 4.68
CA ILE A 44 -10.93 -0.32 5.05
C ILE A 44 -12.08 -1.29 5.28
N VAL A 45 -12.05 -2.42 4.57
CA VAL A 45 -13.07 -3.47 4.67
C VAL A 45 -12.38 -4.83 4.82
N GLY A 46 -12.91 -5.67 5.70
CA GLY A 46 -12.41 -7.03 5.91
C GLY A 46 -11.18 -7.10 6.81
N GLY A 47 -10.30 -8.06 6.57
CA GLY A 47 -9.21 -8.43 7.45
C GLY A 47 -7.95 -7.56 7.32
N ILE A 48 -8.08 -6.25 7.15
CA ILE A 48 -6.97 -5.31 7.13
C ILE A 48 -7.15 -4.31 8.27
N ALA A 49 -6.07 -3.98 8.96
CA ALA A 49 -6.08 -2.98 10.03
C ALA A 49 -4.87 -2.04 9.90
N HIS A 50 -5.11 -0.77 10.18
CA HIS A 50 -4.06 0.24 10.21
C HIS A 50 -4.42 1.33 11.22
N GLU A 51 -3.48 1.69 12.07
CA GLU A 51 -3.62 2.82 12.98
C GLU A 51 -3.02 4.08 12.34
N PRO A 52 -3.82 5.15 12.16
CA PRO A 52 -3.31 6.40 11.60
C PRO A 52 -2.06 6.91 12.32
N GLY A 53 -1.06 7.31 11.54
CA GLY A 53 0.23 7.79 12.04
C GLY A 53 1.29 6.71 12.12
N THR A 54 0.96 5.46 11.91
CA THR A 54 1.93 4.35 11.92
C THR A 54 2.23 3.86 10.50
N PRO A 55 3.39 3.24 10.29
CA PRO A 55 3.74 2.71 8.97
C PRO A 55 3.26 1.29 8.70
N GLU A 56 2.96 0.49 9.74
CA GLU A 56 2.62 -0.93 9.59
C GLU A 56 1.15 -1.11 9.26
N ILE A 57 0.88 -1.91 8.22
CA ILE A 57 -0.46 -2.31 7.82
C ILE A 57 -0.61 -3.81 8.10
N LEU A 58 -1.59 -4.17 8.95
CA LEU A 58 -1.82 -5.55 9.34
C LEU A 58 -2.75 -6.25 8.34
N ILE A 59 -2.34 -7.44 7.93
CA ILE A 59 -3.15 -8.35 7.11
C ILE A 59 -3.54 -9.53 7.99
N ASN A 60 -4.84 -9.67 8.27
CA ASN A 60 -5.39 -10.69 9.15
C ASN A 60 -6.12 -11.83 8.42
N GLU A 61 -6.09 -11.83 7.11
CA GLU A 61 -6.67 -12.89 6.29
C GLU A 61 -5.65 -13.41 5.29
N THR A 62 -5.44 -14.71 5.28
CA THR A 62 -4.59 -15.37 4.29
C THR A 62 -5.23 -15.28 2.90
N GLY A 63 -4.43 -15.02 1.88
CA GLY A 63 -4.90 -15.00 0.50
C GLY A 63 -3.88 -14.44 -0.47
N ILE A 64 -4.35 -14.18 -1.68
CA ILE A 64 -3.58 -13.53 -2.73
C ILE A 64 -4.05 -12.08 -2.81
N TYR A 65 -3.09 -11.17 -2.76
CA TYR A 65 -3.35 -9.74 -2.69
C TYR A 65 -2.73 -9.00 -3.86
N GLU A 66 -3.46 -8.03 -4.38
CA GLU A 66 -2.96 -7.00 -5.28
C GLU A 66 -2.68 -5.75 -4.46
N ILE A 67 -1.46 -5.24 -4.52
CA ILE A 67 -1.02 -4.06 -3.77
C ILE A 67 -0.44 -3.06 -4.75
N THR A 68 -0.95 -1.84 -4.71
CA THR A 68 -0.39 -0.69 -5.43
C THR A 68 0.05 0.35 -4.42
N PHE A 69 1.24 0.90 -4.58
CA PHE A 69 1.70 1.99 -3.74
C PHE A 69 2.18 3.17 -4.56
N MET A 70 2.17 4.34 -3.95
CA MET A 70 2.72 5.57 -4.49
C MET A 70 3.47 6.31 -3.41
N VAL A 71 4.65 6.84 -3.74
CA VAL A 71 5.40 7.74 -2.89
C VAL A 71 5.93 8.90 -3.75
N GLN A 72 5.77 10.12 -3.27
CA GLN A 72 6.28 11.31 -3.93
C GLN A 72 7.34 11.97 -3.04
N GLY A 73 8.61 11.79 -3.39
CA GLY A 73 9.73 12.29 -2.62
C GLY A 73 10.37 13.54 -3.23
N ASP A 74 11.16 14.23 -2.43
CA ASP A 74 11.82 15.50 -2.78
C ASP A 74 13.04 15.34 -3.68
N ARG A 75 13.42 14.10 -3.99
CA ARG A 75 14.58 13.81 -4.85
C ARG A 75 14.45 12.42 -5.49
N VAL A 76 15.41 12.07 -6.34
CA VAL A 76 15.50 10.72 -6.93
C VAL A 76 15.44 9.66 -5.84
N ASN A 77 14.69 8.59 -6.06
CA ASN A 77 14.45 7.63 -5.00
C ASN A 77 14.13 6.22 -5.51
N GLN A 78 14.28 5.26 -4.60
CA GLN A 78 13.82 3.88 -4.77
C GLN A 78 13.07 3.45 -3.51
N PHE A 79 11.80 3.13 -3.67
CA PHE A 79 10.95 2.58 -2.61
C PHE A 79 10.54 1.16 -2.94
N ALA A 80 10.25 0.39 -1.92
CA ALA A 80 9.86 -1.01 -2.08
C ALA A 80 8.82 -1.44 -1.03
N LEU A 81 8.10 -2.51 -1.35
CA LEU A 81 7.17 -3.18 -0.43
C LEU A 81 7.89 -4.28 0.34
N PHE A 82 7.57 -4.35 1.62
CA PHE A 82 8.05 -5.38 2.54
C PHE A 82 6.88 -6.15 3.13
N LEU A 83 7.04 -7.45 3.21
CA LEU A 83 6.13 -8.38 3.90
C LEU A 83 6.84 -8.85 5.16
N ASN A 84 6.26 -8.53 6.31
CA ASN A 84 6.95 -8.60 7.58
C ASN A 84 8.22 -7.73 7.48
N ASP A 85 9.40 -8.25 7.67
CA ASP A 85 10.63 -7.48 7.49
C ASP A 85 11.40 -7.88 6.23
N ASP A 86 10.78 -8.63 5.32
CA ASP A 86 11.41 -9.12 4.11
C ASP A 86 10.95 -8.36 2.87
N LEU A 87 11.91 -8.03 2.00
CA LEU A 87 11.61 -7.43 0.70
C LEU A 87 10.72 -8.37 -0.13
N ILE A 88 9.61 -7.86 -0.63
CA ILE A 88 8.82 -8.58 -1.63
C ILE A 88 9.56 -8.47 -2.97
N PRO A 89 9.96 -9.60 -3.58
CA PRO A 89 10.65 -9.57 -4.87
C PRO A 89 9.84 -8.84 -5.94
N GLY A 90 10.53 -8.05 -6.76
CA GLY A 90 9.89 -7.32 -7.87
C GLY A 90 9.16 -6.05 -7.45
N THR A 91 9.42 -5.48 -6.27
CA THR A 91 8.74 -4.29 -5.77
C THR A 91 9.64 -3.07 -5.57
N ILE A 92 10.88 -3.12 -6.00
CA ILE A 92 11.73 -1.92 -6.01
C ILE A 92 11.38 -1.09 -7.23
N TYR A 93 10.74 0.05 -7.00
CA TYR A 93 10.36 1.00 -8.04
C TYR A 93 11.10 2.31 -7.83
N SER A 94 11.45 2.99 -8.91
CA SER A 94 12.31 4.16 -8.85
C SER A 94 11.78 5.33 -9.67
N VAL A 95 12.20 6.52 -9.30
CA VAL A 95 12.07 7.74 -10.11
C VAL A 95 13.39 8.49 -10.16
N GLY A 96 13.69 9.05 -11.32
CA GLY A 96 14.94 9.77 -11.57
C GLY A 96 14.82 11.28 -11.45
N ALA A 97 13.78 11.80 -10.79
CA ALA A 97 13.57 13.22 -10.60
C ALA A 97 12.85 13.50 -9.28
N ALA A 98 13.01 14.75 -8.79
CA ALA A 98 12.32 15.22 -7.60
C ALA A 98 10.83 15.43 -7.86
N ASN A 99 10.01 15.19 -6.84
CA ASN A 99 8.56 15.47 -6.82
C ASN A 99 7.77 14.76 -7.94
N ILE A 100 8.26 13.62 -8.37
CA ILE A 100 7.56 12.71 -9.28
C ILE A 100 6.99 11.55 -8.47
N GLN A 101 5.78 11.12 -8.80
CA GLN A 101 5.16 9.98 -8.15
C GLN A 101 5.89 8.69 -8.54
N ASN A 102 6.47 8.02 -7.54
CA ASN A 102 7.01 6.68 -7.66
C ASN A 102 5.87 5.71 -7.37
N THR A 103 5.38 5.04 -8.40
CA THR A 103 4.25 4.12 -8.30
C THR A 103 4.70 2.70 -8.59
N GLY A 104 4.42 1.81 -7.65
CA GLY A 104 4.73 0.39 -7.78
C GLY A 104 3.53 -0.49 -7.47
N ARG A 105 3.62 -1.76 -7.86
CA ARG A 105 2.54 -2.74 -7.65
C ARG A 105 3.07 -4.15 -7.63
N VAL A 106 2.27 -5.04 -7.03
CA VAL A 106 2.60 -6.47 -6.97
C VAL A 106 1.32 -7.28 -6.76
N ILE A 107 1.36 -8.52 -7.20
CA ILE A 107 0.43 -9.56 -6.74
C ILE A 107 1.26 -10.53 -5.92
N VAL A 108 0.84 -10.77 -4.67
CA VAL A 108 1.62 -11.54 -3.70
C VAL A 108 0.71 -12.42 -2.85
N SER A 109 1.20 -13.61 -2.54
CA SER A 109 0.55 -14.53 -1.58
C SER A 109 0.95 -14.14 -0.16
N ILE A 110 -0.03 -13.95 0.71
CA ILE A 110 0.19 -13.56 2.10
C ILE A 110 -0.44 -14.58 3.03
N THR A 111 0.34 -15.08 3.96
CA THR A 111 -0.13 -15.92 5.07
C THR A 111 -0.31 -15.03 6.29
N ALA A 112 -1.55 -14.93 6.77
CA ALA A 112 -1.88 -14.12 7.94
C ALA A 112 -1.48 -14.81 9.26
N PRO A 113 -1.16 -14.05 10.31
CA PRO A 113 -1.05 -12.61 10.36
C PRO A 113 0.26 -12.11 9.71
N ALA A 114 0.19 -10.97 9.04
CA ALA A 114 1.34 -10.40 8.37
C ALA A 114 1.31 -8.86 8.41
N ILE A 115 2.45 -8.24 8.18
CA ILE A 115 2.59 -6.78 8.13
C ILE A 115 3.12 -6.38 6.76
N ILE A 116 2.44 -5.43 6.11
CA ILE A 116 2.89 -4.77 4.90
C ILE A 116 3.44 -3.40 5.28
N SER A 117 4.58 -3.04 4.70
CA SER A 117 5.16 -1.70 4.83
C SER A 117 5.82 -1.26 3.55
N ILE A 118 5.98 0.06 3.40
CA ILE A 118 6.79 0.67 2.34
C ILE A 118 8.05 1.24 2.98
N ARG A 119 9.20 1.03 2.34
CA ARG A 119 10.48 1.53 2.83
C ARG A 119 11.24 2.30 1.75
N ASN A 120 11.96 3.33 2.21
CA ASN A 120 13.01 3.98 1.44
C ASN A 120 14.21 3.03 1.34
N HIS A 121 14.14 2.07 0.42
CA HIS A 121 14.99 0.89 0.49
C HIS A 121 16.42 1.14 -0.02
N THR A 122 16.54 1.61 -1.26
CA THR A 122 17.85 1.71 -1.94
C THR A 122 18.08 3.08 -2.59
N SER A 123 17.45 4.12 -2.07
CA SER A 123 17.75 5.49 -2.47
C SER A 123 19.18 5.89 -2.14
N PHE A 124 19.70 6.92 -2.80
CA PHE A 124 21.03 7.44 -2.50
C PHE A 124 21.11 8.22 -1.18
N SER A 125 19.97 8.61 -0.63
CA SER A 125 19.90 9.50 0.54
C SER A 125 18.58 9.36 1.27
N PRO A 126 18.43 9.94 2.48
CA PRO A 126 17.14 10.14 3.09
C PRO A 126 16.20 10.93 2.16
N ILE A 127 14.92 10.63 2.23
CA ILE A 127 13.88 11.22 1.37
C ILE A 127 12.84 11.93 2.23
N THR A 128 12.52 13.17 1.88
CA THR A 128 11.44 13.94 2.48
C THR A 128 10.21 13.89 1.58
N LEU A 129 9.05 13.60 2.18
CA LEU A 129 7.76 13.72 1.52
C LEU A 129 7.22 15.11 1.83
N GLU A 130 7.11 15.95 0.80
CA GLU A 130 6.70 17.34 0.94
C GLU A 130 5.21 17.54 0.71
N THR A 131 4.68 18.64 1.20
CA THR A 131 3.31 19.11 0.95
C THR A 131 3.31 20.31 0.02
N LEU A 132 2.13 20.71 -0.44
CA LEU A 132 1.92 21.88 -1.32
C LEU A 132 2.69 21.78 -2.64
N ILE A 133 2.91 20.57 -3.11
CA ILE A 133 3.55 20.35 -4.40
C ILE A 133 2.52 20.58 -5.50
N GLY A 134 2.81 21.54 -6.36
CA GLY A 134 1.97 21.85 -7.51
C GLY A 134 0.77 22.74 -7.23
N GLY A 135 0.49 23.12 -5.97
CA GLY A 135 -0.68 23.92 -5.66
C GLY A 135 -0.76 24.37 -4.21
N THR A 136 -1.94 24.81 -3.81
CA THR A 136 -2.20 25.47 -2.52
C THR A 136 -2.80 24.54 -1.47
N GLN A 137 -3.01 23.28 -1.80
CA GLN A 137 -3.56 22.26 -0.89
C GLN A 137 -2.53 21.20 -0.61
N ASP A 138 -2.59 20.64 0.59
CA ASP A 138 -1.81 19.45 0.94
C ASP A 138 -2.26 18.29 0.05
N GLN A 139 -1.31 17.73 -0.69
CA GLN A 139 -1.60 16.58 -1.53
C GLN A 139 -1.23 15.27 -0.82
N VAL A 140 -1.80 14.18 -1.29
CA VAL A 140 -1.35 12.84 -0.91
C VAL A 140 0.07 12.63 -1.44
N ASN A 141 1.00 12.37 -0.54
CA ASN A 141 2.42 12.14 -0.89
C ASN A 141 2.88 10.69 -0.69
N ALA A 142 2.03 9.87 -0.10
CA ALA A 142 2.18 8.41 -0.08
C ALA A 142 0.81 7.75 0.04
N ALA A 143 0.63 6.63 -0.62
CA ALA A 143 -0.63 5.88 -0.57
C ALA A 143 -0.41 4.41 -0.82
N VAL A 144 -1.28 3.58 -0.25
CA VAL A 144 -1.33 2.14 -0.50
C VAL A 144 -2.76 1.74 -0.76
N LEU A 145 -2.96 1.02 -1.85
CA LEU A 145 -4.20 0.33 -2.18
C LEU A 145 -3.97 -1.17 -2.07
N ILE A 146 -4.74 -1.84 -1.23
CA ILE A 146 -4.63 -3.27 -1.00
C ILE A 146 -5.96 -3.92 -1.32
N ARG A 147 -5.93 -5.00 -2.09
CA ARG A 147 -7.13 -5.76 -2.43
C ARG A 147 -6.82 -7.24 -2.45
N ARG A 148 -7.59 -8.03 -1.68
CA ARG A 148 -7.53 -9.48 -1.77
C ARG A 148 -8.26 -9.93 -3.04
N ILE A 149 -7.59 -10.70 -3.87
CA ILE A 149 -8.14 -11.19 -5.15
C ILE A 149 -8.44 -12.68 -5.13
N SER A 150 -7.96 -13.39 -4.12
CA SER A 150 -8.28 -14.81 -3.95
C SER A 150 -8.09 -15.28 -2.52
#